data_af88adb05e9c702ed608dd737b6c90fb
#
_entry.id   af88adb05e9c702ed608dd737b6c90fb
#
_cell.length_a   1.000
_cell.length_b   1.000
_cell.length_c   1.000
_cell.angle_alpha   90.00
_cell.angle_beta   90.00
_cell.angle_gamma   90.00
#
_symmetry.space_group_name_H-M   'P 1'
#
loop_
_entity.id
_entity.type
_entity.pdbx_description
1 polymer ?
#
loop_
_entity_poly.entity_id
_entity_poly.type
_entity_poly.pdbx_seq_one_letter_code
_entity_poly.pdbx_strand_id
1 'polypeptide(L)'
;MLLRDVKPADLDAYVRMRCDPVMMSELGGPQPRERIAGQLRRDLETVREDSAWIKMVVAGDSAQVAGTVTLYPHEGISEIGWMVLPEFQGRGLAGEAVRQVLDLARADGRWGLIHAFPSTTNAASNAICRSAGFSLIGQEETTFAGRIFQTSHWVFDSSAHA
;
A
#
# COMPACT_ATOMS: atom_id res chain seq x y z
N MET A 1 -12.35 -12.10 1.31
CA MET A 1 -11.01 -11.50 1.08
C MET A 1 -10.03 -12.07 2.08
N LEU A 2 -8.83 -12.40 1.65
CA LEU A 2 -7.76 -12.92 2.49
C LEU A 2 -6.52 -12.04 2.34
N LEU A 3 -5.87 -11.69 3.44
CA LEU A 3 -4.53 -11.11 3.46
C LEU A 3 -3.51 -12.19 3.75
N ARG A 4 -2.43 -12.21 3.01
CA ARG A 4 -1.29 -13.09 3.27
C ARG A 4 0.02 -12.37 2.92
N ASP A 5 1.12 -12.87 3.46
CA ASP A 5 2.42 -12.34 3.10
C ASP A 5 2.74 -12.60 1.62
N VAL A 6 3.55 -11.70 1.06
CA VAL A 6 4.08 -11.84 -0.29
C VAL A 6 4.88 -13.14 -0.42
N LYS A 7 4.83 -13.77 -1.58
CA LYS A 7 5.55 -15.01 -1.88
C LYS A 7 6.16 -14.97 -3.28
N PRO A 8 7.12 -15.85 -3.61
CA PRO A 8 7.77 -15.85 -4.92
C PRO A 8 6.81 -15.98 -6.11
N ALA A 9 5.70 -16.66 -5.93
CA ALA A 9 4.69 -16.82 -6.99
C ALA A 9 3.94 -15.53 -7.33
N ASP A 10 4.16 -14.44 -6.60
CA ASP A 10 3.45 -13.17 -6.82
C ASP A 10 4.10 -12.28 -7.89
N LEU A 11 5.09 -12.78 -8.63
CA LEU A 11 5.79 -11.99 -9.65
C LEU A 11 4.82 -11.43 -10.69
N ASP A 12 3.89 -12.22 -11.20
CA ASP A 12 2.92 -11.76 -12.20
C ASP A 12 2.05 -10.62 -11.67
N ALA A 13 1.60 -10.71 -10.44
CA ALA A 13 0.83 -9.65 -9.79
C ALA A 13 1.66 -8.37 -9.65
N TYR A 14 2.93 -8.50 -9.27
CA TYR A 14 3.86 -7.37 -9.19
C TYR A 14 4.01 -6.67 -10.54
N VAL A 15 4.22 -7.44 -11.61
CA VAL A 15 4.35 -6.90 -12.96
C VAL A 15 3.06 -6.19 -13.37
N ARG A 16 1.91 -6.80 -13.16
CA ARG A 16 0.61 -6.20 -13.51
C ARG A 16 0.37 -4.87 -12.78
N MET A 17 0.75 -4.79 -11.51
CA MET A 17 0.52 -3.57 -10.74
C MET A 17 1.52 -2.45 -11.09
N ARG A 18 2.78 -2.77 -11.31
CA ARG A 18 3.85 -1.77 -11.41
C ARG A 18 4.28 -1.43 -12.84
N CYS A 19 3.94 -2.25 -13.81
CA CYS A 19 4.26 -2.01 -15.21
C CYS A 19 3.07 -1.47 -16.02
N ASP A 20 1.90 -1.36 -15.40
CA ASP A 20 0.70 -0.86 -16.05
C ASP A 20 0.66 0.67 -16.01
N PRO A 21 0.53 1.37 -17.17
CA PRO A 21 0.51 2.83 -17.19
C PRO A 21 -0.66 3.44 -16.42
N VAL A 22 -1.82 2.79 -16.42
CA VAL A 22 -3.00 3.30 -15.69
C VAL A 22 -2.81 3.15 -14.19
N MET A 23 -2.35 1.97 -13.74
CA MET A 23 -2.07 1.71 -12.33
C MET A 23 -1.04 2.69 -11.77
N MET A 24 -0.03 3.01 -12.55
CA MET A 24 1.11 3.82 -12.12
C MET A 24 0.96 5.30 -12.46
N SER A 25 -0.17 5.75 -12.99
CA SER A 25 -0.36 7.14 -13.44
C SER A 25 -0.16 8.18 -12.34
N GLU A 26 -0.49 7.86 -11.10
CA GLU A 26 -0.31 8.74 -9.95
C GLU A 26 0.87 8.33 -9.06
N LEU A 27 1.70 7.40 -9.53
CA LEU A 27 2.85 6.86 -8.79
C LEU A 27 4.16 6.98 -9.58
N GLY A 28 4.23 7.91 -10.55
CA GLY A 28 5.44 8.16 -11.30
C GLY A 28 5.55 7.47 -12.65
N GLY A 29 4.49 6.80 -13.07
CA GLY A 29 4.45 6.08 -14.35
C GLY A 29 4.90 4.62 -14.24
N PRO A 30 4.76 3.83 -15.32
CA PRO A 30 5.08 2.40 -15.29
C PRO A 30 6.58 2.17 -15.06
N GLN A 31 6.89 1.16 -14.25
CA GLN A 31 8.25 0.75 -13.99
C GLN A 31 8.73 -0.25 -15.05
N PRO A 32 10.05 -0.28 -15.35
CA PRO A 32 10.62 -1.29 -16.25
C PRO A 32 10.46 -2.70 -15.68
N ARG A 33 10.03 -3.65 -16.52
CA ARG A 33 9.83 -5.04 -16.10
C ARG A 33 11.09 -5.68 -15.49
N GLU A 34 12.26 -5.28 -15.97
CA GLU A 34 13.55 -5.81 -15.51
C GLU A 34 13.81 -5.54 -14.03
N ARG A 35 13.19 -4.53 -13.47
CA ARG A 35 13.36 -4.16 -12.06
C ARG A 35 12.42 -4.92 -11.12
N ILE A 36 11.36 -5.50 -11.66
CA ILE A 36 10.29 -6.05 -10.82
C ILE A 36 10.73 -7.31 -10.09
N ALA A 37 11.47 -8.22 -10.74
CA ALA A 37 11.99 -9.41 -10.08
C ALA A 37 12.93 -9.07 -8.93
N GLY A 38 13.75 -8.03 -9.08
CA GLY A 38 14.61 -7.52 -8.01
C GLY A 38 13.82 -6.90 -6.87
N GLN A 39 12.76 -6.17 -7.19
CA GLN A 39 11.88 -5.60 -6.17
C GLN A 39 11.21 -6.71 -5.35
N LEU A 40 10.70 -7.75 -6.00
CA LEU A 40 10.09 -8.88 -5.31
C LEU A 40 11.09 -9.58 -4.39
N ARG A 41 12.33 -9.80 -4.83
CA ARG A 41 13.37 -10.40 -3.97
C ARG A 41 13.64 -9.56 -2.73
N ARG A 42 13.76 -8.23 -2.88
CA ARG A 42 13.95 -7.32 -1.74
C ARG A 42 12.78 -7.37 -0.78
N ASP A 43 11.57 -7.41 -1.31
CA ASP A 43 10.35 -7.48 -0.49
C ASP A 43 10.26 -8.78 0.28
N LEU A 44 10.61 -9.91 -0.34
CA LEU A 44 10.67 -11.22 0.33
C LEU A 44 11.68 -11.23 1.47
N GLU A 45 12.86 -10.64 1.25
CA GLU A 45 13.89 -10.50 2.26
C GLU A 45 13.40 -9.66 3.44
N THR A 46 12.79 -8.51 3.14
CA THR A 46 12.27 -7.58 4.12
C THR A 46 11.19 -8.22 5.00
N VAL A 47 10.30 -9.02 4.41
CA VAL A 47 9.27 -9.75 5.15
C VAL A 47 9.88 -10.84 6.01
N ARG A 48 10.86 -11.56 5.48
CA ARG A 48 11.56 -12.61 6.25
C ARG A 48 12.26 -12.03 7.47
N GLU A 49 12.86 -10.84 7.35
CA GLU A 49 13.51 -10.12 8.45
C GLU A 49 12.52 -9.45 9.39
N ASP A 50 11.24 -9.45 9.05
CA ASP A 50 10.15 -8.77 9.77
C ASP A 50 10.40 -7.27 9.97
N SER A 51 11.06 -6.63 9.00
CA SER A 51 11.32 -5.19 9.02
C SER A 51 10.24 -4.38 8.31
N ALA A 52 9.37 -5.03 7.55
CA ALA A 52 8.19 -4.42 6.93
C ALA A 52 7.12 -5.49 6.69
N TRP A 53 5.89 -5.05 6.48
CA TRP A 53 4.78 -5.93 6.10
C TRP A 53 4.39 -5.66 4.66
N ILE A 54 4.38 -6.71 3.85
CA ILE A 54 3.93 -6.66 2.47
C ILE A 54 2.85 -7.72 2.32
N LYS A 55 1.61 -7.27 2.39
CA LYS A 55 0.44 -8.16 2.36
C LYS A 55 -0.17 -8.16 0.97
N MET A 56 -0.40 -9.36 0.46
CA MET A 56 -1.15 -9.53 -0.78
C MET A 56 -2.63 -9.67 -0.45
N VAL A 57 -3.46 -8.96 -1.20
CA VAL A 57 -4.92 -9.01 -1.07
C VAL A 57 -5.43 -10.07 -2.05
N VAL A 58 -6.02 -11.13 -1.52
CA VAL A 58 -6.53 -12.23 -2.33
C VAL A 58 -8.05 -12.16 -2.36
N ALA A 59 -8.62 -12.13 -3.56
CA ALA A 59 -10.07 -12.11 -3.74
C ALA A 59 -10.69 -13.46 -3.33
N GLY A 60 -11.75 -13.41 -2.53
CA GLY A 60 -12.29 -14.60 -1.86
C GLY A 60 -12.74 -15.73 -2.78
N ASP A 61 -13.31 -15.41 -3.94
CA ASP A 61 -13.94 -16.40 -4.80
C ASP A 61 -12.99 -17.09 -5.75
N SER A 62 -11.87 -16.46 -6.13
CA SER A 62 -11.00 -16.93 -7.21
C SER A 62 -9.58 -17.25 -6.78
N ALA A 63 -9.22 -17.00 -5.52
CA ALA A 63 -7.85 -17.09 -5.00
C ALA A 63 -6.84 -16.23 -5.80
N GLN A 64 -7.33 -15.27 -6.61
CA GLN A 64 -6.49 -14.38 -7.38
C GLN A 64 -5.99 -13.22 -6.53
N VAL A 65 -4.76 -12.79 -6.79
CA VAL A 65 -4.23 -11.57 -6.18
C VAL A 65 -4.94 -10.37 -6.79
N ALA A 66 -5.61 -9.62 -5.95
CA ALA A 66 -6.36 -8.41 -6.35
C ALA A 66 -5.55 -7.13 -6.11
N GLY A 67 -4.57 -7.18 -5.20
CA GLY A 67 -3.80 -6.01 -4.84
C GLY A 67 -2.79 -6.27 -3.74
N THR A 68 -2.26 -5.20 -3.17
CA THR A 68 -1.28 -5.26 -2.09
C THR A 68 -1.47 -4.11 -1.12
N VAL A 69 -1.13 -4.35 0.15
CA VAL A 69 -0.98 -3.31 1.19
C VAL A 69 0.40 -3.47 1.81
N THR A 70 1.14 -2.39 1.87
CA THR A 70 2.49 -2.37 2.45
C THR A 70 2.54 -1.44 3.64
N LEU A 71 3.23 -1.86 4.71
CA LEU A 71 3.49 -1.04 5.89
C LEU A 71 4.98 -1.19 6.20
N TYR A 72 5.71 -0.09 6.11
CA TYR A 72 7.18 -0.12 6.15
C TYR A 72 7.76 1.14 6.77
N PRO A 73 8.96 1.04 7.39
CA PRO A 73 9.67 2.23 7.84
C PRO A 73 10.28 2.97 6.64
N HIS A 74 10.13 4.29 6.63
CA HIS A 74 10.65 5.14 5.57
C HIS A 74 11.01 6.51 6.13
N GLU A 75 12.29 6.89 6.05
CA GLU A 75 12.78 8.19 6.51
C GLU A 75 12.34 8.54 7.94
N GLY A 76 12.39 7.55 8.83
CA GLY A 76 12.07 7.75 10.24
C GLY A 76 10.60 7.70 10.61
N ILE A 77 9.72 7.41 9.64
CA ILE A 77 8.29 7.25 9.90
C ILE A 77 7.81 5.87 9.46
N SER A 78 6.62 5.48 9.93
CA SER A 78 5.90 4.32 9.42
C SER A 78 4.98 4.77 8.30
N GLU A 79 5.12 4.17 7.11
CA GLU A 79 4.34 4.56 5.93
C GLU A 79 3.52 3.37 5.42
N ILE A 80 2.27 3.63 5.07
CA ILE A 80 1.37 2.64 4.49
C ILE A 80 1.00 3.03 3.06
N GLY A 81 1.00 2.05 2.17
CA GLY A 81 0.56 2.21 0.79
C GLY A 81 -0.27 1.03 0.33
N TRP A 82 -1.05 1.21 -0.73
CA TRP A 82 -1.88 0.14 -1.28
C TRP A 82 -2.12 0.33 -2.76
N MET A 83 -2.35 -0.80 -3.45
CA MET A 83 -2.72 -0.85 -4.86
C MET A 83 -3.76 -1.95 -5.05
N VAL A 84 -4.75 -1.71 -5.91
CA VAL A 84 -5.74 -2.71 -6.31
C VAL A 84 -5.82 -2.73 -7.82
N LEU A 85 -5.73 -3.92 -8.42
CA LEU A 85 -5.83 -4.12 -9.86
C LEU A 85 -7.19 -3.62 -10.38
N PRO A 86 -7.23 -3.05 -11.61
CA PRO A 86 -8.45 -2.40 -12.13
C PRO A 86 -9.70 -3.29 -12.09
N GLU A 87 -9.57 -4.58 -12.42
CA GLU A 87 -10.70 -5.51 -12.44
C GLU A 87 -11.27 -5.81 -11.03
N PHE A 88 -10.55 -5.46 -9.99
CA PHE A 88 -10.99 -5.66 -8.61
C PHE A 88 -11.38 -4.35 -7.91
N GLN A 89 -11.27 -3.23 -8.57
CA GLN A 89 -11.64 -1.93 -8.01
C GLN A 89 -13.17 -1.81 -7.86
N GLY A 90 -13.61 -0.92 -6.96
CA GLY A 90 -15.04 -0.70 -6.74
C GLY A 90 -15.74 -1.75 -5.88
N ARG A 91 -15.00 -2.69 -5.28
CA ARG A 91 -15.54 -3.76 -4.42
C ARG A 91 -15.25 -3.57 -2.94
N GLY A 92 -14.62 -2.46 -2.56
CA GLY A 92 -14.25 -2.20 -1.17
C GLY A 92 -13.05 -2.99 -0.66
N LEU A 93 -12.32 -3.69 -1.52
CA LEU A 93 -11.20 -4.56 -1.13
C LEU A 93 -10.05 -3.77 -0.51
N ALA A 94 -9.67 -2.64 -1.10
CA ALA A 94 -8.57 -1.85 -0.58
C ALA A 94 -8.88 -1.31 0.83
N GLY A 95 -10.07 -0.77 1.03
CA GLY A 95 -10.50 -0.26 2.34
C GLY A 95 -10.54 -1.35 3.40
N GLU A 96 -11.07 -2.52 3.06
CA GLU A 96 -11.09 -3.65 3.98
C GLU A 96 -9.68 -4.13 4.32
N ALA A 97 -8.81 -4.24 3.32
CA ALA A 97 -7.43 -4.66 3.52
C ALA A 97 -6.65 -3.68 4.38
N VAL A 98 -6.81 -2.38 4.13
CA VAL A 98 -6.16 -1.34 4.94
C VAL A 98 -6.62 -1.44 6.40
N ARG A 99 -7.93 -1.56 6.65
CA ARG A 99 -8.44 -1.70 8.02
C ARG A 99 -7.87 -2.92 8.72
N GLN A 100 -7.76 -4.06 8.03
CA GLN A 100 -7.16 -5.27 8.61
C GLN A 100 -5.69 -5.07 8.96
N VAL A 101 -4.91 -4.42 8.10
CA VAL A 101 -3.50 -4.11 8.38
C VAL A 101 -3.39 -3.17 9.58
N LEU A 102 -4.26 -2.16 9.68
CA LEU A 102 -4.26 -1.26 10.83
C LEU A 102 -4.61 -1.99 12.14
N ASP A 103 -5.54 -2.94 12.11
CA ASP A 103 -5.86 -3.75 13.28
C ASP A 103 -4.66 -4.61 13.69
N LEU A 104 -3.97 -5.22 12.73
CA LEU A 104 -2.74 -5.97 13.00
C LEU A 104 -1.65 -5.05 13.59
N ALA A 105 -1.53 -3.83 13.07
CA ALA A 105 -0.54 -2.87 13.56
C ALA A 105 -0.82 -2.45 15.01
N ARG A 106 -2.09 -2.25 15.37
CA ARG A 106 -2.48 -1.98 16.76
C ARG A 106 -2.09 -3.12 17.69
N ALA A 107 -2.37 -4.35 17.27
CA ALA A 107 -2.06 -5.53 18.08
C ALA A 107 -0.55 -5.73 18.23
N ASP A 108 0.24 -5.40 17.19
CA ASP A 108 1.69 -5.55 17.19
C ASP A 108 2.38 -4.51 18.09
N GLY A 109 1.98 -3.26 18.01
CA GLY A 109 2.45 -2.18 18.88
C GLY A 109 3.73 -1.47 18.45
N ARG A 110 4.42 -1.92 17.40
CA ARG A 110 5.71 -1.33 17.00
C ARG A 110 5.59 -0.09 16.09
N TRP A 111 4.43 0.12 15.46
CA TRP A 111 4.33 1.03 14.33
C TRP A 111 4.06 2.50 14.71
N GLY A 112 3.44 2.76 15.84
CA GLY A 112 3.15 4.12 16.31
C GLY A 112 2.25 4.89 15.37
N LEU A 113 2.68 6.08 14.94
CA LEU A 113 1.97 6.88 13.95
C LEU A 113 2.22 6.32 12.55
N ILE A 114 1.15 6.00 11.84
CA ILE A 114 1.20 5.46 10.49
C ILE A 114 0.78 6.56 9.52
N HIS A 115 1.62 6.86 8.54
CA HIS A 115 1.43 7.93 7.57
C HIS A 115 1.01 7.37 6.22
N ALA A 116 0.11 8.07 5.53
CA ALA A 116 -0.28 7.76 4.16
C ALA A 116 -0.21 9.04 3.32
N PHE A 117 0.27 8.91 2.09
CA PHE A 117 0.50 10.03 1.19
C PHE A 117 -0.15 9.80 -0.19
N PRO A 118 -1.48 9.64 -0.26
CA PRO A 118 -2.13 9.54 -1.57
C PRO A 118 -2.05 10.87 -2.32
N SER A 119 -2.01 10.81 -3.66
CA SER A 119 -2.13 12.00 -4.48
C SER A 119 -3.41 12.76 -4.11
N THR A 120 -3.35 14.09 -4.11
CA THR A 120 -4.52 14.92 -3.82
C THR A 120 -5.67 14.67 -4.81
N THR A 121 -5.35 14.20 -6.02
CA THR A 121 -6.33 13.88 -7.06
C THR A 121 -6.86 12.46 -6.99
N ASN A 122 -6.31 11.61 -6.12
CA ASN A 122 -6.77 10.24 -5.95
C ASN A 122 -7.93 10.18 -4.95
N ALA A 123 -9.14 10.43 -5.44
CA ALA A 123 -10.34 10.49 -4.60
C ALA A 123 -10.59 9.17 -3.85
N ALA A 124 -10.37 8.03 -4.50
CA ALA A 124 -10.60 6.72 -3.89
C ALA A 124 -9.68 6.47 -2.70
N SER A 125 -8.38 6.74 -2.84
CA SER A 125 -7.41 6.54 -1.74
C SER A 125 -7.64 7.52 -0.59
N ASN A 126 -7.98 8.78 -0.89
CA ASN A 126 -8.31 9.74 0.16
C ASN A 126 -9.59 9.33 0.92
N ALA A 127 -10.58 8.76 0.22
CA ALA A 127 -11.79 8.25 0.87
C ALA A 127 -11.48 7.06 1.78
N ILE A 128 -10.55 6.18 1.39
CA ILE A 128 -10.10 5.06 2.23
C ILE A 128 -9.46 5.60 3.50
N CYS A 129 -8.57 6.57 3.41
CA CYS A 129 -7.95 7.18 4.59
C CYS A 129 -9.01 7.74 5.55
N ARG A 130 -9.99 8.48 5.02
CA ARG A 130 -11.06 9.06 5.84
C ARG A 130 -11.87 7.98 6.53
N SER A 131 -12.31 6.97 5.79
CA SER A 131 -13.18 5.92 6.34
C SER A 131 -12.44 4.98 7.28
N ALA A 132 -11.13 4.82 7.13
CA ALA A 132 -10.31 3.96 8.00
C ALA A 132 -9.88 4.63 9.31
N GLY A 133 -10.20 5.91 9.49
CA GLY A 133 -9.91 6.63 10.74
C GLY A 133 -8.62 7.42 10.74
N PHE A 134 -8.02 7.67 9.60
CA PHE A 134 -6.88 8.59 9.49
C PHE A 134 -7.37 10.03 9.67
N SER A 135 -6.48 10.88 10.16
CA SER A 135 -6.69 12.33 10.22
C SER A 135 -5.87 13.02 9.13
N LEU A 136 -6.50 13.92 8.39
CA LEU A 136 -5.81 14.72 7.38
C LEU A 136 -5.04 15.84 8.10
N ILE A 137 -3.72 15.88 7.92
CA ILE A 137 -2.89 16.90 8.59
C ILE A 137 -2.28 17.92 7.64
N GLY A 138 -2.41 17.74 6.34
CA GLY A 138 -1.93 18.72 5.38
C GLY A 138 -1.78 18.18 3.98
N GLN A 139 -1.08 18.94 3.15
CA GLN A 139 -0.68 18.56 1.81
C GLN A 139 0.80 18.82 1.66
N GLU A 140 1.49 18.00 0.86
CA GLU A 140 2.93 18.07 0.67
C GLU A 140 3.28 17.89 -0.81
N GLU A 141 4.40 18.46 -1.22
CA GLU A 141 5.03 18.11 -2.49
C GLU A 141 5.92 16.89 -2.26
N THR A 142 5.73 15.88 -3.10
CA THR A 142 6.55 14.67 -3.07
C THR A 142 7.18 14.48 -4.42
N THR A 143 8.50 14.28 -4.46
CA THR A 143 9.21 13.93 -5.69
C THR A 143 9.31 12.41 -5.77
N PHE A 144 8.78 11.85 -6.85
CA PHE A 144 8.82 10.42 -7.09
C PHE A 144 9.08 10.17 -8.58
N ALA A 145 10.06 9.31 -8.88
CA ALA A 145 10.46 8.99 -10.26
C ALA A 145 10.75 10.25 -11.13
N GLY A 146 11.39 11.27 -10.53
CA GLY A 146 11.73 12.52 -11.20
C GLY A 146 10.56 13.47 -11.45
N ARG A 147 9.39 13.21 -10.89
CA ARG A 147 8.19 14.05 -11.04
C ARG A 147 7.75 14.57 -9.68
N ILE A 148 7.15 15.77 -9.67
CA ILE A 148 6.60 16.39 -8.47
C ILE A 148 5.11 16.08 -8.40
N PHE A 149 4.67 15.53 -7.26
CA PHE A 149 3.27 15.26 -6.98
C PHE A 149 2.81 16.06 -5.76
N GLN A 150 1.57 16.52 -5.81
CA GLN A 150 0.90 17.02 -4.63
C GLN A 150 0.24 15.85 -3.93
N THR A 151 0.59 15.61 -2.67
CA THR A 151 0.04 14.53 -1.87
C THR A 151 -0.73 15.06 -0.68
N SER A 152 -1.81 14.38 -0.32
CA SER A 152 -2.47 14.55 0.97
C SER A 152 -1.64 13.83 2.03
N HIS A 153 -1.52 14.42 3.21
CA HIS A 153 -0.81 13.76 4.32
C HIS A 153 -1.82 13.36 5.39
N TRP A 154 -2.01 12.06 5.54
CA TRP A 154 -2.91 11.44 6.51
C TRP A 154 -2.11 10.70 7.57
N VAL A 155 -2.60 10.69 8.80
CA VAL A 155 -1.94 10.02 9.93
C VAL A 155 -2.96 9.21 10.71
N PHE A 156 -2.56 8.00 11.08
CA PHE A 156 -3.31 7.08 11.93
C PHE A 156 -2.46 6.70 13.14
N ASP A 157 -2.97 6.90 14.35
CA ASP A 157 -2.26 6.53 15.58
C ASP A 157 -2.59 5.09 15.96
N SER A 158 -1.69 4.17 15.63
CA SER A 158 -1.88 2.75 15.94
C SER A 158 -1.71 2.42 17.41
N SER A 159 -1.14 3.34 18.20
CA SER A 159 -0.99 3.18 19.64
C SER A 159 -2.19 3.69 20.43
N ALA A 160 -3.11 4.45 19.79
CA ALA A 160 -4.29 4.95 20.45
C ALA A 160 -5.29 3.82 20.72
N HIS A 161 -5.86 3.80 21.91
CA HIS A 161 -6.95 2.89 22.25
C HIS A 161 -8.27 3.49 21.79
N ALA A 162 -9.02 2.70 21.04
CA ALA A 162 -10.33 3.12 20.57
C ALA A 162 -11.32 3.20 21.72
#